data_d7c5bc4510bbc090f84413cd0ce4dff3
#
_entry.id   d7c5bc4510bbc090f84413cd0ce4dff3
#
_cell.length_a   1.000
_cell.length_b   1.000
_cell.length_c   1.000
_cell.angle_alpha   90.00
_cell.angle_beta   90.00
_cell.angle_gamma   90.00
#
_symmetry.space_group_name_H-M   'P 1'
#
loop_
_entity.id
_entity.type
_entity.pdbx_description
1 polymer ?
#
loop_
_entity_poly.entity_id
_entity_poly.type
_entity_poly.pdbx_seq_one_letter_code
_entity_poly.pdbx_strand_id
1 'polypeptide(L)'
;LGVPADHISVYPGSGTPLDLVTVAFTSPKGSLVTADPTYEQAWRTSQRVGAKLIKVPQRKDFSHDVEAMCAADPNAGMIYICNPNNPTGGINLRKDIEYAAKNKPAGSILVVDEAYIHFSDNAVSAADLCASGESVVVLRTFSKLYGMAGLRLGYAVGSPANLAKMNGGSGRSQGVVAMTTIGAGIASLTDEKLVPSRRAMIKKGRTETITWLEKQGYACTISEANCFMVDVKRPGRQFQADMATHGVNIGRTWAGFENWPRISVGTEAEMKRFRDAFTAVMAGQLGAITPQTRQRAALELPGSQLQRASFVDEQAYRMPLHTSC
;
A
#
# COMPACT_ATOMS: atom_id res chain seq x y z
N LEU A 1 13.43 -15.41 -4.37
CA LEU A 1 12.43 -15.68 -3.32
C LEU A 1 12.72 -16.98 -2.55
N GLY A 2 13.47 -17.92 -3.15
CA GLY A 2 13.79 -19.19 -2.52
C GLY A 2 12.60 -20.17 -2.40
N VAL A 3 11.56 -19.99 -3.22
CA VAL A 3 10.40 -20.87 -3.28
C VAL A 3 10.27 -21.54 -4.65
N PRO A 4 9.62 -22.73 -4.75
CA PRO A 4 9.33 -23.37 -6.03
C PRO A 4 8.45 -22.49 -6.94
N ALA A 5 8.55 -22.69 -8.25
CA ALA A 5 7.81 -21.88 -9.21
C ALA A 5 6.28 -22.03 -9.13
N ASP A 6 5.80 -23.20 -8.74
CA ASP A 6 4.37 -23.48 -8.52
C ASP A 6 3.79 -22.82 -7.26
N HIS A 7 4.64 -22.22 -6.44
CA HIS A 7 4.26 -21.36 -5.31
C HIS A 7 4.05 -19.89 -5.73
N ILE A 8 4.15 -19.56 -7.01
CA ILE A 8 4.03 -18.20 -7.51
C ILE A 8 2.93 -18.11 -8.58
N SER A 9 1.99 -17.19 -8.38
CA SER A 9 1.00 -16.82 -9.40
C SER A 9 1.11 -15.35 -9.74
N VAL A 10 1.09 -15.03 -11.04
CA VAL A 10 1.26 -13.67 -11.58
C VAL A 10 -0.10 -13.06 -11.91
N TYR A 11 -0.27 -11.76 -11.64
CA TYR A 11 -1.54 -11.04 -11.79
C TYR A 11 -1.34 -9.63 -12.34
N PRO A 12 -2.41 -8.98 -12.85
CA PRO A 12 -2.36 -7.56 -13.23
C PRO A 12 -2.35 -6.65 -11.99
N GLY A 13 -1.17 -6.55 -11.34
CA GLY A 13 -0.95 -5.84 -10.07
C GLY A 13 -1.27 -6.70 -8.84
N SER A 14 -0.89 -6.23 -7.64
CA SER A 14 -1.15 -6.95 -6.38
C SER A 14 -2.56 -6.76 -5.82
N GLY A 15 -3.33 -5.80 -6.32
CA GLY A 15 -4.72 -5.61 -5.92
C GLY A 15 -5.61 -6.79 -6.30
N THR A 16 -5.41 -7.36 -7.50
CA THR A 16 -6.15 -8.55 -7.94
C THR A 16 -5.99 -9.73 -6.99
N PRO A 17 -4.79 -10.22 -6.65
CA PRO A 17 -4.65 -11.32 -5.71
C PRO A 17 -5.09 -10.95 -4.29
N LEU A 18 -5.03 -9.67 -3.87
CA LEU A 18 -5.58 -9.23 -2.59
C LEU A 18 -7.10 -9.40 -2.54
N ASP A 19 -7.82 -9.03 -3.61
CA ASP A 19 -9.27 -9.27 -3.69
C ASP A 19 -9.57 -10.77 -3.71
N LEU A 20 -8.85 -11.55 -4.51
CA LEU A 20 -9.06 -13.00 -4.63
C LEU A 20 -8.83 -13.74 -3.30
N VAL A 21 -7.74 -13.44 -2.57
CA VAL A 21 -7.50 -14.08 -1.28
C VAL A 21 -8.54 -13.66 -0.24
N THR A 22 -8.97 -12.39 -0.28
CA THR A 22 -10.02 -11.91 0.63
C THR A 22 -11.34 -12.65 0.36
N VAL A 23 -11.77 -12.76 -0.89
CA VAL A 23 -12.99 -13.51 -1.25
C VAL A 23 -12.89 -15.00 -0.89
N ALA A 24 -11.72 -15.60 -1.09
CA ALA A 24 -11.52 -17.03 -0.88
C ALA A 24 -11.51 -17.45 0.61
N PHE A 25 -11.09 -16.55 1.50
CA PHE A 25 -10.87 -16.88 2.91
C PHE A 25 -11.77 -16.12 3.89
N THR A 26 -12.57 -15.15 3.44
CA THR A 26 -13.54 -14.46 4.29
C THR A 26 -14.96 -14.77 3.87
N SER A 27 -15.90 -14.71 4.83
CA SER A 27 -17.30 -15.01 4.62
C SER A 27 -18.14 -14.44 5.77
N PRO A 28 -19.48 -14.51 5.76
CA PRO A 28 -20.28 -14.13 6.92
C PRO A 28 -19.92 -14.86 8.23
N LYS A 29 -19.23 -16.02 8.13
CA LYS A 29 -18.76 -16.81 9.28
C LYS A 29 -17.25 -16.69 9.54
N GLY A 30 -16.50 -16.05 8.64
CA GLY A 30 -15.04 -15.89 8.73
C GLY A 30 -14.63 -14.44 8.55
N SER A 31 -14.31 -13.75 9.63
CA SER A 31 -13.99 -12.30 9.60
C SER A 31 -12.66 -12.00 8.91
N LEU A 32 -12.50 -10.74 8.48
CA LEU A 32 -11.22 -10.12 8.20
C LEU A 32 -10.72 -9.38 9.45
N VAL A 33 -9.55 -9.73 9.94
CA VAL A 33 -8.84 -8.99 10.99
C VAL A 33 -7.69 -8.22 10.35
N THR A 34 -7.57 -6.94 10.68
CA THR A 34 -6.58 -6.03 10.10
C THR A 34 -6.19 -4.93 11.08
N ALA A 35 -5.04 -4.31 10.87
CA ALA A 35 -4.69 -3.09 11.59
C ALA A 35 -5.49 -1.88 11.08
N ASP A 36 -5.58 -0.82 11.88
CA ASP A 36 -6.12 0.49 11.50
C ASP A 36 -5.19 1.61 12.01
N PRO A 37 -4.67 2.49 11.14
CA PRO A 37 -4.88 2.54 9.69
C PRO A 37 -4.00 1.57 8.91
N THR A 38 -4.51 1.03 7.79
CA THR A 38 -3.73 0.25 6.82
C THR A 38 -4.31 0.41 5.40
N TYR A 39 -3.84 -0.39 4.44
CA TYR A 39 -4.39 -0.38 3.09
C TYR A 39 -5.78 -1.02 3.05
N GLU A 40 -6.78 -0.28 2.58
CA GLU A 40 -8.20 -0.56 2.82
C GLU A 40 -8.88 -1.44 1.74
N GLN A 41 -8.17 -1.91 0.73
CA GLN A 41 -8.82 -2.67 -0.35
C GLN A 41 -9.47 -3.96 0.18
N ALA A 42 -8.76 -4.71 1.03
CA ALA A 42 -9.31 -5.90 1.66
C ALA A 42 -10.57 -5.61 2.51
N TRP A 43 -10.67 -4.43 3.13
CA TRP A 43 -11.85 -4.04 3.90
C TRP A 43 -13.11 -4.00 3.03
N ARG A 44 -13.01 -3.29 1.89
CA ARG A 44 -14.13 -3.18 0.95
C ARG A 44 -14.52 -4.53 0.38
N THR A 45 -13.54 -5.37 0.08
CA THR A 45 -13.79 -6.69 -0.48
C THR A 45 -14.43 -7.63 0.55
N SER A 46 -13.94 -7.65 1.80
CA SER A 46 -14.54 -8.45 2.86
C SER A 46 -16.00 -8.04 3.15
N GLN A 47 -16.30 -6.75 3.14
CA GLN A 47 -17.66 -6.25 3.32
C GLN A 47 -18.59 -6.67 2.17
N ARG A 48 -18.11 -6.70 0.91
CA ARG A 48 -18.89 -7.17 -0.24
C ARG A 48 -19.30 -8.64 -0.14
N VAL A 49 -18.49 -9.47 0.50
CA VAL A 49 -18.82 -10.88 0.74
C VAL A 49 -19.55 -11.11 2.06
N GLY A 50 -19.94 -10.03 2.75
CA GLY A 50 -20.67 -10.10 4.02
C GLY A 50 -19.83 -10.49 5.23
N ALA A 51 -18.50 -10.45 5.11
CA ALA A 51 -17.61 -10.77 6.22
C ALA A 51 -17.53 -9.60 7.23
N LYS A 52 -17.43 -9.94 8.52
CA LYS A 52 -17.17 -8.97 9.56
C LYS A 52 -15.75 -8.40 9.41
N LEU A 53 -15.61 -7.09 9.44
CA LEU A 53 -14.34 -6.39 9.48
C LEU A 53 -13.98 -6.06 10.93
N ILE A 54 -12.83 -6.54 11.38
CA ILE A 54 -12.28 -6.26 12.72
C ILE A 54 -11.00 -5.47 12.56
N LYS A 55 -10.99 -4.28 13.13
CA LYS A 55 -9.88 -3.34 13.09
C LYS A 55 -9.18 -3.30 14.44
N VAL A 56 -7.88 -3.52 14.43
CA VAL A 56 -7.02 -3.47 15.60
C VAL A 56 -6.14 -2.23 15.52
N PRO A 57 -6.11 -1.35 16.52
CA PRO A 57 -5.23 -0.20 16.53
C PRO A 57 -3.75 -0.61 16.36
N GLN A 58 -2.98 0.19 15.66
CA GLN A 58 -1.53 0.00 15.60
C GLN A 58 -0.88 0.31 16.96
N ARG A 59 0.31 -0.26 17.18
CA ARG A 59 1.18 0.10 18.31
C ARG A 59 1.69 1.54 18.14
N LYS A 60 2.27 2.10 19.20
CA LYS A 60 2.78 3.49 19.21
C LYS A 60 3.89 3.74 18.20
N ASP A 61 4.63 2.73 17.81
CA ASP A 61 5.67 2.76 16.79
C ASP A 61 5.13 2.53 15.35
N PHE A 62 3.80 2.52 15.20
CA PHE A 62 3.09 2.26 13.96
C PHE A 62 3.28 0.85 13.38
N SER A 63 3.82 -0.09 14.13
CA SER A 63 3.76 -1.51 13.80
C SER A 63 2.35 -2.08 14.08
N HIS A 64 1.99 -3.15 13.39
CA HIS A 64 0.74 -3.85 13.68
C HIS A 64 0.85 -4.61 15.00
N ASP A 65 -0.18 -4.56 15.82
CA ASP A 65 -0.29 -5.37 17.03
C ASP A 65 -0.74 -6.79 16.67
N VAL A 66 0.22 -7.61 16.24
CA VAL A 66 -0.07 -8.96 15.74
C VAL A 66 -0.65 -9.88 16.80
N GLU A 67 -0.29 -9.68 18.07
CA GLU A 67 -0.82 -10.46 19.18
C GLU A 67 -2.31 -10.15 19.37
N ALA A 68 -2.66 -8.87 19.42
CA ALA A 68 -4.06 -8.44 19.49
C ALA A 68 -4.84 -8.86 18.23
N MET A 69 -4.23 -8.81 17.04
CA MET A 69 -4.86 -9.25 15.80
C MET A 69 -5.17 -10.76 15.80
N CYS A 70 -4.25 -11.59 16.27
CA CYS A 70 -4.47 -13.04 16.36
C CYS A 70 -5.56 -13.40 17.39
N ALA A 71 -5.70 -12.61 18.46
CA ALA A 71 -6.68 -12.81 19.52
C ALA A 71 -8.06 -12.17 19.23
N ALA A 72 -8.18 -11.34 18.20
CA ALA A 72 -9.35 -10.49 17.99
C ALA A 72 -10.64 -11.26 17.64
N ASP A 73 -10.53 -12.40 16.95
CA ASP A 73 -11.68 -13.25 16.59
C ASP A 73 -11.23 -14.70 16.35
N PRO A 74 -11.69 -15.66 17.16
CA PRO A 74 -11.36 -17.07 16.96
C PRO A 74 -11.91 -17.65 15.65
N ASN A 75 -12.88 -16.97 15.02
CA ASN A 75 -13.46 -17.34 13.74
C ASN A 75 -12.90 -16.51 12.58
N ALA A 76 -11.76 -15.84 12.74
CA ALA A 76 -11.16 -15.10 11.64
C ALA A 76 -10.86 -16.04 10.46
N GLY A 77 -11.30 -15.65 9.26
CA GLY A 77 -10.93 -16.32 8.03
C GLY A 77 -9.60 -15.81 7.47
N MET A 78 -9.29 -14.54 7.73
CA MET A 78 -8.08 -13.89 7.21
C MET A 78 -7.52 -12.88 8.21
N ILE A 79 -6.21 -12.93 8.43
CA ILE A 79 -5.44 -11.85 9.07
C ILE A 79 -4.63 -11.15 7.98
N TYR A 80 -4.75 -9.82 7.87
CA TYR A 80 -4.07 -9.01 6.87
C TYR A 80 -3.04 -8.08 7.50
N ILE A 81 -1.79 -8.22 7.08
CA ILE A 81 -0.65 -7.39 7.50
C ILE A 81 -0.04 -6.73 6.26
N CYS A 82 0.00 -5.40 6.21
CA CYS A 82 0.73 -4.64 5.19
C CYS A 82 2.12 -4.30 5.75
N ASN A 83 3.18 -4.81 5.15
CA ASN A 83 4.53 -4.71 5.70
C ASN A 83 5.60 -4.43 4.63
N PRO A 84 6.16 -3.22 4.56
CA PRO A 84 5.84 -1.99 5.32
C PRO A 84 4.42 -1.48 5.10
N ASN A 85 3.84 -0.84 6.13
CA ASN A 85 2.45 -0.43 6.11
C ASN A 85 2.20 0.81 5.24
N ASN A 86 1.06 0.85 4.60
CA ASN A 86 0.48 2.04 3.98
C ASN A 86 -0.77 2.43 4.80
N PRO A 87 -0.85 3.62 5.42
CA PRO A 87 -0.11 4.86 5.09
C PRO A 87 1.10 5.17 5.96
N THR A 88 1.32 4.50 7.08
CA THR A 88 2.24 4.92 8.13
C THR A 88 3.72 4.67 7.78
N GLY A 89 3.99 3.67 6.94
CA GLY A 89 5.34 3.21 6.63
C GLY A 89 5.97 2.33 7.72
N GLY A 90 5.26 2.11 8.83
CA GLY A 90 5.72 1.25 9.92
C GLY A 90 5.95 -0.20 9.48
N ILE A 91 6.81 -0.91 10.17
CA ILE A 91 7.13 -2.31 9.87
C ILE A 91 6.86 -3.23 11.06
N ASN A 92 6.51 -4.46 10.75
CA ASN A 92 6.60 -5.58 11.66
C ASN A 92 7.90 -6.35 11.39
N LEU A 93 8.62 -6.70 12.44
CA LEU A 93 9.83 -7.50 12.33
C LEU A 93 9.48 -8.95 12.01
N ARG A 94 10.47 -9.71 11.55
CA ARG A 94 10.29 -11.12 11.20
C ARG A 94 9.61 -11.93 12.31
N LYS A 95 9.99 -11.72 13.57
CA LYS A 95 9.39 -12.40 14.74
C LYS A 95 7.89 -12.18 14.86
N ASP A 96 7.39 -10.98 14.53
CA ASP A 96 5.96 -10.65 14.58
C ASP A 96 5.19 -11.43 13.50
N ILE A 97 5.76 -11.52 12.28
CA ILE A 97 5.17 -12.27 11.17
C ILE A 97 5.13 -13.77 11.48
N GLU A 98 6.22 -14.32 12.04
CA GLU A 98 6.29 -15.73 12.48
C GLU A 98 5.31 -16.00 13.61
N TYR A 99 5.15 -15.06 14.56
CA TYR A 99 4.15 -15.16 15.59
C TYR A 99 2.73 -15.24 14.99
N ALA A 100 2.41 -14.33 14.07
CA ALA A 100 1.11 -14.34 13.42
C ALA A 100 0.86 -15.63 12.63
N ALA A 101 1.85 -16.13 11.90
CA ALA A 101 1.74 -17.38 11.15
C ALA A 101 1.39 -18.57 12.04
N LYS A 102 2.00 -18.66 13.23
CA LYS A 102 1.81 -19.76 14.19
C LYS A 102 0.56 -19.61 15.07
N ASN A 103 0.18 -18.38 15.41
CA ASN A 103 -0.86 -18.10 16.42
C ASN A 103 -2.18 -17.59 15.83
N LYS A 104 -2.28 -17.44 14.51
CA LYS A 104 -3.55 -17.10 13.87
C LYS A 104 -4.61 -18.18 14.15
N PRO A 105 -5.90 -17.87 14.17
CA PRO A 105 -6.97 -18.83 14.35
C PRO A 105 -6.86 -20.00 13.37
N ALA A 106 -7.20 -21.19 13.84
CA ALA A 106 -7.16 -22.40 13.04
C ALA A 106 -8.04 -22.25 11.78
N GLY A 107 -7.54 -22.67 10.63
CA GLY A 107 -8.23 -22.54 9.34
C GLY A 107 -8.17 -21.16 8.69
N SER A 108 -7.62 -20.15 9.38
CA SER A 108 -7.41 -18.82 8.79
C SER A 108 -6.15 -18.77 7.91
N ILE A 109 -6.12 -17.78 7.01
CA ILE A 109 -4.95 -17.42 6.21
C ILE A 109 -4.27 -16.18 6.77
N LEU A 110 -2.95 -16.16 6.84
CA LEU A 110 -2.17 -14.94 7.02
C LEU A 110 -1.81 -14.37 5.65
N VAL A 111 -2.20 -13.14 5.38
CA VAL A 111 -1.79 -12.40 4.18
C VAL A 111 -0.80 -11.32 4.58
N VAL A 112 0.39 -11.37 4.01
CA VAL A 112 1.43 -10.35 4.17
C VAL A 112 1.57 -9.58 2.86
N ASP A 113 1.09 -8.34 2.85
CA ASP A 113 1.21 -7.47 1.69
C ASP A 113 2.57 -6.76 1.72
N GLU A 114 3.48 -7.22 0.89
CA GLU A 114 4.85 -6.74 0.76
C GLU A 114 5.01 -5.73 -0.39
N ALA A 115 3.97 -4.96 -0.71
CA ALA A 115 4.03 -3.99 -1.80
C ALA A 115 5.17 -2.97 -1.65
N TYR A 116 5.61 -2.69 -0.43
CA TYR A 116 6.66 -1.72 -0.11
C TYR A 116 7.97 -2.35 0.39
N ILE A 117 8.08 -3.69 0.41
CA ILE A 117 9.22 -4.40 1.00
C ILE A 117 10.58 -3.96 0.45
N HIS A 118 10.64 -3.64 -0.84
CA HIS A 118 11.89 -3.26 -1.52
C HIS A 118 12.45 -1.90 -1.08
N PHE A 119 11.66 -1.07 -0.38
CA PHE A 119 12.11 0.22 0.17
C PHE A 119 12.73 0.09 1.56
N SER A 120 12.48 -1.02 2.24
CA SER A 120 12.93 -1.26 3.61
C SER A 120 14.31 -1.90 3.65
N ASP A 121 15.09 -1.54 4.66
CA ASP A 121 16.33 -2.23 5.00
C ASP A 121 16.10 -3.30 6.08
N ASN A 122 15.02 -3.21 6.87
CA ASN A 122 14.80 -4.02 8.06
C ASN A 122 13.61 -4.98 7.94
N ALA A 123 12.64 -4.71 7.06
CA ALA A 123 11.54 -5.65 6.82
C ALA A 123 12.05 -6.87 6.06
N VAL A 124 11.79 -8.04 6.61
CA VAL A 124 12.18 -9.33 6.03
C VAL A 124 10.97 -9.97 5.37
N SER A 125 11.16 -10.50 4.17
CA SER A 125 10.09 -11.20 3.45
C SER A 125 9.58 -12.43 4.18
N ALA A 126 8.27 -12.67 4.09
CA ALA A 126 7.61 -13.87 4.57
C ALA A 126 7.44 -14.95 3.48
N ALA A 127 8.06 -14.79 2.31
CA ALA A 127 7.86 -15.69 1.18
C ALA A 127 8.28 -17.15 1.48
N ASP A 128 9.31 -17.35 2.27
CA ASP A 128 9.77 -18.69 2.70
C ASP A 128 8.72 -19.41 3.57
N LEU A 129 7.91 -18.69 4.34
CA LEU A 129 6.82 -19.29 5.14
C LEU A 129 5.75 -19.92 4.24
N CYS A 130 5.61 -19.45 3.02
CA CYS A 130 4.66 -20.03 2.05
C CYS A 130 5.03 -21.46 1.64
N ALA A 131 6.29 -21.84 1.75
CA ALA A 131 6.80 -23.17 1.42
C ALA A 131 6.98 -24.08 2.66
N SER A 132 6.81 -23.54 3.88
CA SER A 132 7.03 -24.29 5.13
C SER A 132 5.81 -25.07 5.63
N GLY A 133 4.71 -25.07 4.87
CA GLY A 133 3.43 -25.69 5.27
C GLY A 133 2.51 -24.75 6.06
N GLU A 134 2.95 -23.54 6.37
CA GLU A 134 2.11 -22.53 7.01
C GLU A 134 1.07 -21.97 6.04
N SER A 135 -0.13 -21.67 6.54
CA SER A 135 -1.19 -21.02 5.73
C SER A 135 -0.90 -19.53 5.61
N VAL A 136 0.06 -19.22 4.74
CA VAL A 136 0.54 -17.85 4.46
C VAL A 136 0.46 -17.55 2.97
N VAL A 137 0.07 -16.34 2.62
CA VAL A 137 0.16 -15.78 1.27
C VAL A 137 0.88 -14.44 1.35
N VAL A 138 1.89 -14.26 0.51
CA VAL A 138 2.61 -12.99 0.35
C VAL A 138 2.21 -12.34 -0.96
N LEU A 139 1.94 -11.04 -0.92
CA LEU A 139 1.59 -10.25 -2.09
C LEU A 139 2.71 -9.28 -2.44
N ARG A 140 3.06 -9.17 -3.72
CA ARG A 140 4.06 -8.23 -4.22
C ARG A 140 3.63 -7.54 -5.50
N THR A 141 4.17 -6.36 -5.73
CA THR A 141 3.85 -5.55 -6.90
C THR A 141 5.08 -4.91 -7.52
N PHE A 142 5.03 -4.73 -8.83
CA PHE A 142 5.99 -3.90 -9.58
C PHE A 142 5.56 -2.42 -9.63
N SER A 143 4.39 -2.09 -9.11
CA SER A 143 3.83 -0.73 -9.15
C SER A 143 4.59 0.30 -8.33
N LYS A 144 5.37 -0.12 -7.31
CA LYS A 144 6.00 0.79 -6.35
C LYS A 144 7.48 1.02 -6.71
N LEU A 145 8.41 0.31 -6.10
CA LEU A 145 9.83 0.53 -6.34
C LEU A 145 10.23 0.39 -7.81
N TYR A 146 9.65 -0.56 -8.52
CA TYR A 146 9.96 -0.79 -9.95
C TYR A 146 9.37 0.27 -10.88
N GLY A 147 8.45 1.14 -10.41
CA GLY A 147 7.88 2.22 -11.20
C GLY A 147 6.92 1.78 -12.31
N MET A 148 6.40 0.55 -12.23
CA MET A 148 5.56 -0.07 -13.26
C MET A 148 4.06 -0.01 -12.94
N ALA A 149 3.59 1.03 -12.23
CA ALA A 149 2.19 1.14 -11.81
C ALA A 149 1.21 1.03 -13.00
N GLY A 150 1.51 1.70 -14.11
CA GLY A 150 0.70 1.68 -15.33
C GLY A 150 0.75 0.36 -16.10
N LEU A 151 1.81 -0.43 -15.95
CA LEU A 151 1.96 -1.71 -16.64
C LEU A 151 1.21 -2.86 -15.96
N ARG A 152 0.71 -2.66 -14.75
CA ARG A 152 -0.12 -3.64 -14.03
C ARG A 152 0.55 -5.01 -13.87
N LEU A 153 1.63 -5.09 -13.11
CA LEU A 153 2.30 -6.35 -12.77
C LEU A 153 2.39 -6.54 -11.25
N GLY A 154 2.02 -7.72 -10.80
CA GLY A 154 2.16 -8.15 -9.41
C GLY A 154 2.10 -9.67 -9.33
N TYR A 155 2.29 -10.20 -8.14
CA TYR A 155 2.24 -11.64 -7.92
C TYR A 155 1.88 -11.98 -6.47
N ALA A 156 1.37 -13.18 -6.30
CA ALA A 156 1.18 -13.82 -5.00
C ALA A 156 2.15 -14.98 -4.86
N VAL A 157 2.67 -15.15 -3.65
CA VAL A 157 3.43 -16.34 -3.22
C VAL A 157 2.58 -17.07 -2.19
N GLY A 158 2.39 -18.37 -2.38
CA GLY A 158 1.58 -19.19 -1.48
C GLY A 158 1.76 -20.67 -1.79
N SER A 159 1.28 -21.55 -0.94
CA SER A 159 1.23 -22.97 -1.31
C SER A 159 0.35 -23.17 -2.54
N PRO A 160 0.62 -24.19 -3.39
CA PRO A 160 -0.24 -24.48 -4.54
C PRO A 160 -1.73 -24.61 -4.19
N ALA A 161 -2.03 -25.18 -3.01
CA ALA A 161 -3.40 -25.31 -2.52
C ALA A 161 -4.06 -23.96 -2.21
N ASN A 162 -3.34 -23.02 -1.55
CA ASN A 162 -3.83 -21.68 -1.27
C ASN A 162 -4.03 -20.89 -2.56
N LEU A 163 -3.08 -20.96 -3.49
CA LEU A 163 -3.18 -20.29 -4.79
C LEU A 163 -4.35 -20.84 -5.62
N ALA A 164 -4.56 -22.17 -5.63
CA ALA A 164 -5.70 -22.77 -6.29
C ALA A 164 -7.03 -22.30 -5.68
N LYS A 165 -7.13 -22.26 -4.35
CA LYS A 165 -8.31 -21.75 -3.64
C LYS A 165 -8.60 -20.29 -3.99
N MET A 166 -7.58 -19.43 -4.02
CA MET A 166 -7.70 -18.03 -4.44
C MET A 166 -8.24 -17.91 -5.87
N ASN A 167 -7.82 -18.81 -6.76
CA ASN A 167 -8.21 -18.82 -8.17
C ASN A 167 -9.50 -19.61 -8.45
N GLY A 168 -10.36 -19.78 -7.46
CA GLY A 168 -11.64 -20.49 -7.62
C GLY A 168 -11.52 -21.98 -7.88
N GLY A 169 -10.47 -22.62 -7.33
CA GLY A 169 -10.17 -24.04 -7.51
C GLY A 169 -9.39 -24.35 -8.79
N SER A 170 -9.13 -23.36 -9.65
CA SER A 170 -8.27 -23.54 -10.83
C SER A 170 -6.80 -23.31 -10.46
N GLY A 171 -5.90 -24.13 -10.99
CA GLY A 171 -4.46 -23.90 -10.84
C GLY A 171 -3.92 -22.71 -11.65
N ARG A 172 -4.80 -21.95 -12.32
CA ARG A 172 -4.42 -20.83 -13.19
C ARG A 172 -4.75 -19.50 -12.51
N SER A 173 -3.82 -18.53 -12.59
CA SER A 173 -4.09 -17.17 -12.10
C SER A 173 -5.27 -16.55 -12.85
N GLN A 174 -6.07 -15.78 -12.13
CA GLN A 174 -7.15 -15.00 -12.73
C GLN A 174 -6.62 -13.64 -13.21
N GLY A 175 -6.93 -13.32 -14.44
CA GLY A 175 -6.51 -12.11 -15.11
C GLY A 175 -5.39 -12.33 -16.13
N VAL A 176 -5.44 -11.54 -17.19
CA VAL A 176 -4.46 -11.59 -18.29
C VAL A 176 -3.40 -10.52 -18.04
N VAL A 177 -2.13 -10.94 -18.06
CA VAL A 177 -1.00 -10.02 -18.03
C VAL A 177 -0.42 -9.93 -19.44
N ALA A 178 -0.28 -8.72 -19.97
CA ALA A 178 0.24 -8.51 -21.31
C ALA A 178 1.71 -9.00 -21.44
N MET A 179 2.08 -9.56 -22.59
CA MET A 179 3.45 -10.04 -22.84
C MET A 179 4.50 -8.94 -22.69
N THR A 180 4.17 -7.71 -23.10
CA THR A 180 5.03 -6.52 -22.91
C THR A 180 5.27 -6.23 -21.44
N THR A 181 4.25 -6.40 -20.59
CA THR A 181 4.35 -6.25 -19.13
C THR A 181 5.26 -7.32 -18.51
N ILE A 182 5.14 -8.57 -18.97
CA ILE A 182 6.03 -9.67 -18.53
C ILE A 182 7.47 -9.37 -18.93
N GLY A 183 7.71 -8.95 -20.18
CA GLY A 183 9.05 -8.57 -20.64
C GLY A 183 9.67 -7.44 -19.82
N ALA A 184 8.89 -6.39 -19.51
CA ALA A 184 9.34 -5.30 -18.66
C ALA A 184 9.64 -5.77 -17.22
N GLY A 185 8.83 -6.68 -16.67
CA GLY A 185 9.07 -7.30 -15.37
C GLY A 185 10.37 -8.09 -15.32
N ILE A 186 10.63 -8.93 -16.33
CA ILE A 186 11.88 -9.70 -16.44
C ILE A 186 13.07 -8.74 -16.52
N ALA A 187 13.01 -7.74 -17.40
CA ALA A 187 14.07 -6.73 -17.53
C ALA A 187 14.33 -5.99 -16.21
N SER A 188 13.28 -5.66 -15.46
CA SER A 188 13.41 -5.01 -14.14
C SER A 188 14.05 -5.92 -13.08
N LEU A 189 13.82 -7.22 -13.15
CA LEU A 189 14.41 -8.20 -12.21
C LEU A 189 15.86 -8.54 -12.53
N THR A 190 16.28 -8.40 -13.79
CA THR A 190 17.66 -8.64 -14.23
C THR A 190 18.58 -7.45 -14.02
N ASP A 191 18.03 -6.26 -13.79
CA ASP A 191 18.82 -5.08 -13.43
C ASP A 191 19.14 -5.07 -11.92
N GLU A 192 20.28 -5.64 -11.56
CA GLU A 192 20.73 -5.72 -10.18
C GLU A 192 20.91 -4.36 -9.47
N LYS A 193 21.09 -3.27 -10.24
CA LYS A 193 21.27 -1.92 -9.72
C LYS A 193 19.96 -1.20 -9.43
N LEU A 194 18.87 -1.63 -10.03
CA LEU A 194 17.58 -0.93 -9.97
C LEU A 194 17.06 -0.83 -8.53
N VAL A 195 16.97 -1.94 -7.82
CA VAL A 195 16.44 -1.95 -6.44
C VAL A 195 17.34 -1.19 -5.48
N PRO A 196 18.66 -1.44 -5.41
CA PRO A 196 19.53 -0.71 -4.49
C PRO A 196 19.54 0.80 -4.74
N SER A 197 19.63 1.24 -6.00
CA SER A 197 19.69 2.66 -6.36
C SER A 197 18.40 3.39 -6.00
N ARG A 198 17.24 2.83 -6.33
CA ARG A 198 15.94 3.45 -6.00
C ARG A 198 15.64 3.44 -4.52
N ARG A 199 16.00 2.35 -3.81
CA ARG A 199 15.90 2.30 -2.35
C ARG A 199 16.73 3.40 -1.71
N ALA A 200 17.98 3.56 -2.11
CA ALA A 200 18.88 4.60 -1.58
C ALA A 200 18.33 6.01 -1.83
N MET A 201 17.84 6.29 -3.05
CA MET A 201 17.24 7.58 -3.40
C MET A 201 16.01 7.89 -2.51
N ILE A 202 15.09 6.95 -2.38
CA ILE A 202 13.88 7.15 -1.58
C ILE A 202 14.22 7.25 -0.09
N LYS A 203 15.13 6.42 0.42
CA LYS A 203 15.60 6.49 1.81
C LYS A 203 16.19 7.87 2.12
N LYS A 204 17.07 8.39 1.24
CA LYS A 204 17.64 9.74 1.38
C LYS A 204 16.54 10.79 1.45
N GLY A 205 15.67 10.86 0.44
CA GLY A 205 14.61 11.88 0.38
C GLY A 205 13.65 11.81 1.57
N ARG A 206 13.30 10.59 2.02
CA ARG A 206 12.47 10.36 3.21
C ARG A 206 13.16 10.86 4.47
N THR A 207 14.38 10.43 4.73
CA THR A 207 15.14 10.79 5.94
C THR A 207 15.37 12.28 6.03
N GLU A 208 15.84 12.92 4.95
CA GLU A 208 16.07 14.37 4.91
C GLU A 208 14.78 15.16 5.17
N THR A 209 13.66 14.72 4.58
CA THR A 209 12.38 15.43 4.74
C THR A 209 11.79 15.26 6.13
N ILE A 210 11.82 14.04 6.70
CA ILE A 210 11.38 13.78 8.07
C ILE A 210 12.23 14.60 9.06
N THR A 211 13.56 14.53 8.96
CA THR A 211 14.46 15.31 9.82
C THR A 211 14.19 16.81 9.71
N TRP A 212 13.93 17.31 8.52
CA TRP A 212 13.58 18.71 8.30
C TRP A 212 12.27 19.11 8.97
N LEU A 213 11.23 18.26 8.90
CA LEU A 213 9.93 18.48 9.56
C LEU A 213 10.05 18.42 11.09
N GLU A 214 10.76 17.43 11.63
CA GLU A 214 10.97 17.25 13.06
C GLU A 214 11.73 18.41 13.69
N LYS A 215 12.73 18.97 13.00
CA LYS A 215 13.42 20.18 13.43
C LYS A 215 12.52 21.41 13.56
N GLN A 216 11.38 21.41 12.87
CA GLN A 216 10.37 22.45 12.97
C GLN A 216 9.24 22.08 13.94
N GLY A 217 9.36 20.96 14.66
CA GLY A 217 8.43 20.51 15.69
C GLY A 217 7.22 19.77 15.15
N TYR A 218 7.26 19.24 13.91
CA TYR A 218 6.20 18.37 13.35
C TYR A 218 6.55 16.90 13.57
N ALA A 219 5.67 16.16 14.22
CA ALA A 219 5.83 14.73 14.41
C ALA A 219 5.58 13.97 13.11
N CYS A 220 6.42 12.98 12.83
CA CYS A 220 6.28 12.11 11.66
C CYS A 220 6.18 10.64 12.08
N THR A 221 5.56 9.80 11.25
CA THR A 221 5.62 8.35 11.46
C THR A 221 7.02 7.82 11.14
N ILE A 222 7.44 6.80 11.89
CA ILE A 222 8.66 6.04 11.59
C ILE A 222 8.37 5.18 10.36
N SER A 223 9.00 5.51 9.23
CA SER A 223 8.65 4.88 7.96
C SER A 223 9.83 4.20 7.30
N GLU A 224 9.55 3.01 6.75
CA GLU A 224 10.44 2.28 5.83
C GLU A 224 9.83 2.06 4.43
N ALA A 225 8.71 2.75 4.13
CA ALA A 225 8.08 2.78 2.81
C ALA A 225 8.56 4.01 2.00
N ASN A 226 7.97 4.21 0.81
CA ASN A 226 8.13 5.45 0.05
C ASN A 226 7.10 6.53 0.45
N CYS A 227 6.52 6.41 1.61
CA CYS A 227 5.60 7.40 2.17
C CYS A 227 5.70 7.41 3.70
N PHE A 228 5.27 8.52 4.30
CA PHE A 228 5.14 8.69 5.74
C PHE A 228 3.94 9.61 6.02
N MET A 229 3.50 9.68 7.27
CA MET A 229 2.50 10.64 7.72
C MET A 229 3.15 11.70 8.59
N VAL A 230 2.62 12.92 8.56
CA VAL A 230 3.10 14.05 9.37
C VAL A 230 1.93 14.72 10.07
N ASP A 231 2.05 14.98 11.37
CA ASP A 231 1.08 15.80 12.11
C ASP A 231 1.28 17.27 11.78
N VAL A 232 0.42 17.80 10.94
CA VAL A 232 0.45 19.21 10.55
C VAL A 232 -0.24 20.14 11.55
N LYS A 233 -0.72 19.60 12.69
CA LYS A 233 -1.35 20.33 13.81
C LYS A 233 -2.57 21.18 13.40
N ARG A 234 -3.17 20.83 12.29
CA ARG A 234 -4.36 21.46 11.71
C ARG A 234 -5.12 20.44 10.84
N PRO A 235 -6.39 20.73 10.45
CA PRO A 235 -7.14 19.81 9.60
C PRO A 235 -6.37 19.47 8.32
N GLY A 236 -5.98 18.20 8.17
CA GLY A 236 -5.13 17.75 7.06
C GLY A 236 -5.78 17.88 5.68
N ARG A 237 -7.12 17.81 5.62
CA ARG A 237 -7.85 18.07 4.36
C ARG A 237 -7.69 19.53 3.89
N GLN A 238 -7.74 20.49 4.83
CA GLN A 238 -7.49 21.88 4.50
C GLN A 238 -6.03 22.08 4.10
N PHE A 239 -5.11 21.51 4.86
CA PHE A 239 -3.68 21.55 4.51
C PHE A 239 -3.40 20.95 3.13
N GLN A 240 -4.06 19.85 2.77
CA GLN A 240 -3.95 19.25 1.43
C GLN A 240 -4.43 20.21 0.33
N ALA A 241 -5.56 20.92 0.55
CA ALA A 241 -6.06 21.91 -0.38
C ALA A 241 -5.11 23.09 -0.53
N ASP A 242 -4.54 23.58 0.59
CA ASP A 242 -3.59 24.69 0.59
C ASP A 242 -2.29 24.32 -0.14
N MET A 243 -1.74 23.12 0.10
CA MET A 243 -0.57 22.60 -0.62
C MET A 243 -0.82 22.51 -2.13
N ALA A 244 -2.03 22.13 -2.53
CA ALA A 244 -2.40 22.07 -3.94
C ALA A 244 -2.38 23.46 -4.62
N THR A 245 -2.61 24.57 -3.91
CA THR A 245 -2.47 25.92 -4.46
C THR A 245 -1.04 26.24 -4.88
N HIS A 246 -0.04 25.59 -4.26
CA HIS A 246 1.37 25.66 -4.63
C HIS A 246 1.77 24.60 -5.68
N GLY A 247 0.78 23.86 -6.25
CA GLY A 247 1.00 22.80 -7.23
C GLY A 247 1.65 21.54 -6.62
N VAL A 248 1.50 21.33 -5.31
CA VAL A 248 1.97 20.15 -4.60
C VAL A 248 0.77 19.34 -4.10
N ASN A 249 0.50 18.21 -4.76
CA ASN A 249 -0.57 17.31 -4.36
C ASN A 249 -0.03 16.26 -3.39
N ILE A 250 -0.56 16.23 -2.17
CA ILE A 250 -0.21 15.25 -1.14
C ILE A 250 -1.34 14.25 -0.94
N GLY A 251 -1.05 13.15 -0.23
CA GLY A 251 -2.02 12.12 0.09
C GLY A 251 -3.08 12.58 1.09
N ARG A 252 -4.15 11.78 1.21
CA ARG A 252 -5.27 12.03 2.13
C ARG A 252 -4.89 11.76 3.59
N THR A 253 -5.84 12.01 4.48
CA THR A 253 -5.86 11.61 5.88
C THR A 253 -6.70 10.34 6.09
N TRP A 254 -6.65 9.74 7.27
CA TRP A 254 -7.43 8.59 7.71
C TRP A 254 -8.26 8.94 8.94
N ALA A 255 -9.30 8.16 9.23
CA ALA A 255 -10.06 8.29 10.45
C ALA A 255 -9.16 8.06 11.67
N GLY A 256 -9.27 8.92 12.67
CA GLY A 256 -8.36 8.94 13.83
C GLY A 256 -7.01 9.63 13.57
N PHE A 257 -6.75 10.03 12.33
CA PHE A 257 -5.52 10.70 11.88
C PHE A 257 -5.85 11.91 11.01
N GLU A 258 -6.86 12.70 11.40
CA GLU A 258 -7.39 13.82 10.61
C GLU A 258 -6.37 14.92 10.35
N ASN A 259 -5.38 15.07 11.23
CA ASN A 259 -4.28 16.05 11.10
C ASN A 259 -3.01 15.44 10.46
N TRP A 260 -3.06 14.17 10.06
CA TRP A 260 -1.90 13.41 9.57
C TRP A 260 -2.03 13.08 8.08
N PRO A 261 -1.84 14.02 7.15
CA PRO A 261 -1.79 13.69 5.74
C PRO A 261 -0.59 12.80 5.41
N ARG A 262 -0.76 11.89 4.43
CA ARG A 262 0.32 11.06 3.93
C ARG A 262 1.14 11.83 2.89
N ILE A 263 2.45 11.80 3.05
CA ILE A 263 3.43 12.35 2.12
C ILE A 263 4.08 11.20 1.36
N SER A 264 4.01 11.21 0.03
CA SER A 264 4.78 10.29 -0.81
C SER A 264 6.13 10.91 -1.13
N VAL A 265 7.18 10.10 -0.98
CA VAL A 265 8.56 10.53 -1.26
C VAL A 265 8.82 10.39 -2.76
N GLY A 266 9.18 11.49 -3.38
CA GLY A 266 9.54 11.59 -4.79
C GLY A 266 11.04 11.83 -5.00
N THR A 267 11.36 12.43 -6.13
CA THR A 267 12.71 12.90 -6.48
C THR A 267 13.18 14.02 -5.54
N GLU A 268 14.47 14.31 -5.53
CA GLU A 268 15.04 15.41 -4.73
C GLU A 268 14.38 16.77 -5.07
N ALA A 269 14.14 17.02 -6.35
CA ALA A 269 13.46 18.23 -6.81
C ALA A 269 12.01 18.32 -6.32
N GLU A 270 11.27 17.21 -6.34
CA GLU A 270 9.90 17.15 -5.82
C GLU A 270 9.87 17.34 -4.30
N MET A 271 10.79 16.72 -3.58
CA MET A 271 10.87 16.89 -2.12
C MET A 271 11.32 18.29 -1.72
N LYS A 272 12.18 18.95 -2.51
CA LYS A 272 12.49 20.37 -2.32
C LYS A 272 11.24 21.21 -2.51
N ARG A 273 10.49 21.01 -3.60
CA ARG A 273 9.24 21.74 -3.86
C ARG A 273 8.20 21.51 -2.76
N PHE A 274 8.12 20.30 -2.22
CA PHE A 274 7.26 19.99 -1.06
C PHE A 274 7.65 20.86 0.15
N ARG A 275 8.95 20.94 0.51
CA ARG A 275 9.41 21.74 1.66
C ARG A 275 9.15 23.23 1.47
N ASP A 276 9.38 23.77 0.27
CA ASP A 276 9.11 25.16 -0.06
C ASP A 276 7.61 25.48 0.08
N ALA A 277 6.74 24.64 -0.49
CA ALA A 277 5.29 24.79 -0.39
C ALA A 277 4.79 24.62 1.06
N PHE A 278 5.31 23.64 1.81
CA PHE A 278 4.99 23.43 3.22
C PHE A 278 5.29 24.69 4.05
N THR A 279 6.48 25.26 3.87
CA THR A 279 6.88 26.50 4.57
C THR A 279 5.92 27.65 4.26
N ALA A 280 5.58 27.87 2.99
CA ALA A 280 4.67 28.93 2.57
C ALA A 280 3.26 28.75 3.15
N VAL A 281 2.72 27.51 3.07
CA VAL A 281 1.37 27.18 3.59
C VAL A 281 1.32 27.34 5.12
N MET A 282 2.35 26.92 5.84
CA MET A 282 2.38 27.06 7.29
C MET A 282 2.60 28.50 7.75
N ALA A 283 3.16 29.37 6.89
CA ALA A 283 3.21 30.83 7.09
C ALA A 283 1.89 31.54 6.68
N GLY A 284 0.85 30.81 6.29
CA GLY A 284 -0.44 31.38 5.86
C GLY A 284 -0.44 31.93 4.44
N GLN A 285 0.57 31.64 3.63
CA GLN A 285 0.67 32.06 2.25
C GLN A 285 -0.02 31.01 1.35
N LEU A 286 -0.98 31.45 0.54
CA LEU A 286 -1.62 30.59 -0.46
C LEU A 286 -1.04 30.89 -1.85
N GLY A 287 -0.81 29.85 -2.61
CA GLY A 287 -0.37 29.94 -4.00
C GLY A 287 -1.52 30.34 -4.94
N ALA A 288 -1.18 30.66 -6.19
CA ALA A 288 -2.18 30.90 -7.21
C ALA A 288 -2.96 29.63 -7.54
N ILE A 289 -4.29 29.70 -7.54
CA ILE A 289 -5.15 28.58 -7.91
C ILE A 289 -5.09 28.38 -9.43
N THR A 290 -4.45 27.30 -9.88
CA THR A 290 -4.42 26.95 -11.32
C THR A 290 -5.76 26.34 -11.76
N PRO A 291 -6.10 26.39 -13.08
CA PRO A 291 -7.29 25.74 -13.61
C PRO A 291 -7.38 24.24 -13.26
N GLN A 292 -6.25 23.53 -13.24
CA GLN A 292 -6.16 22.11 -12.85
C GLN A 292 -6.48 21.90 -11.36
N THR A 293 -6.07 22.81 -10.49
CA THR A 293 -6.38 22.77 -9.06
C THR A 293 -7.88 23.04 -8.82
N ARG A 294 -8.50 23.96 -9.59
CA ARG A 294 -9.96 24.21 -9.55
C ARG A 294 -10.77 23.00 -9.99
N GLN A 295 -10.33 22.33 -11.05
CA GLN A 295 -11.04 21.17 -11.58
C GLN A 295 -11.01 19.97 -10.60
N ARG A 296 -9.91 19.77 -9.87
CA ARG A 296 -9.80 18.76 -8.84
C ARG A 296 -10.64 19.09 -7.59
N ALA A 297 -10.60 20.31 -7.12
CA ALA A 297 -11.42 20.76 -5.99
C ALA A 297 -12.94 20.65 -6.29
N ALA A 298 -13.36 20.93 -7.52
CA ALA A 298 -14.75 20.79 -7.96
C ALA A 298 -15.21 19.31 -8.00
N LEU A 299 -14.27 18.36 -8.23
CA LEU A 299 -14.54 16.93 -8.20
C LEU A 299 -14.62 16.36 -6.77
N GLU A 300 -14.21 17.11 -5.75
CA GLU A 300 -14.18 16.69 -4.34
C GLU A 300 -15.35 17.23 -3.49
N LEU A 301 -16.35 17.88 -4.10
CA LEU A 301 -17.56 18.32 -3.41
C LEU A 301 -18.45 17.13 -2.98
N PRO A 302 -19.09 17.20 -1.78
CA PRO A 302 -19.88 16.10 -1.24
C PRO A 302 -21.18 15.92 -2.04
N GLY A 303 -21.18 15.01 -2.95
CA GLY A 303 -22.31 14.61 -3.81
C GLY A 303 -22.01 13.43 -4.72
N SER A 304 -20.75 13.06 -4.84
CA SER A 304 -20.30 11.96 -5.70
C SER A 304 -19.72 10.79 -4.91
N GLN A 305 -20.51 10.21 -4.01
CA GLN A 305 -20.05 9.08 -3.16
C GLN A 305 -19.90 7.74 -3.90
N LEU A 306 -20.10 7.67 -5.20
CA LEU A 306 -20.21 6.38 -5.90
C LEU A 306 -19.03 5.97 -6.77
N GLN A 307 -17.93 6.75 -6.89
CA GLN A 307 -16.88 6.40 -7.88
C GLN A 307 -15.41 6.65 -7.50
N ARG A 308 -15.04 6.82 -6.23
CA ARG A 308 -13.71 7.36 -5.90
C ARG A 308 -12.76 6.43 -5.13
N ALA A 309 -12.76 5.15 -5.42
CA ALA A 309 -11.81 4.22 -4.82
C ALA A 309 -10.72 3.70 -5.78
N SER A 310 -10.76 4.05 -7.07
CA SER A 310 -9.82 3.52 -8.07
C SER A 310 -9.00 4.57 -8.82
N PHE A 311 -9.10 5.84 -8.51
CA PHE A 311 -8.67 6.94 -9.40
C PHE A 311 -7.28 7.55 -9.13
N VAL A 312 -6.42 6.95 -8.32
CA VAL A 312 -5.06 7.49 -8.16
C VAL A 312 -4.11 7.04 -9.26
N ASP A 313 -4.46 5.98 -10.02
CA ASP A 313 -3.59 5.42 -11.06
C ASP A 313 -4.12 5.57 -12.52
N GLU A 314 -5.33 6.08 -12.74
CA GLU A 314 -5.92 6.11 -14.10
C GLU A 314 -5.62 7.40 -14.92
N GLN A 315 -5.06 8.44 -14.36
CA GLN A 315 -4.80 9.67 -15.12
C GLN A 315 -3.55 9.66 -16.01
N ALA A 316 -2.80 8.56 -16.05
CA ALA A 316 -1.69 8.39 -16.99
C ALA A 316 -2.12 7.93 -18.41
N TYR A 317 -3.41 7.66 -18.64
CA TYR A 317 -3.91 7.09 -19.90
C TYR A 317 -4.96 7.96 -20.60
N ARG A 318 -4.63 9.20 -20.93
CA ARG A 318 -5.29 9.92 -22.02
C ARG A 318 -4.25 10.37 -23.04
N MET A 319 -3.84 9.45 -23.90
CA MET A 319 -3.34 9.84 -25.21
C MET A 319 -4.54 10.23 -26.10
N PRO A 320 -4.50 11.36 -26.83
CA PRO A 320 -5.50 11.67 -27.83
C PRO A 320 -5.38 10.63 -28.96
N LEU A 321 -6.44 9.91 -29.23
CA LEU A 321 -6.59 9.15 -30.46
C LEU A 321 -6.61 10.13 -31.62
N HIS A 322 -5.50 10.25 -32.33
CA HIS A 322 -5.50 10.82 -33.68
C HIS A 322 -6.24 9.84 -34.59
N THR A 323 -7.47 10.21 -34.93
CA THR A 323 -8.17 9.65 -36.09
C THR A 323 -7.48 10.15 -37.35
N SER A 324 -6.81 9.28 -38.07
CA SER A 324 -6.58 9.43 -39.50
C SER A 324 -6.29 8.08 -40.12
N CYS A 325 -7.19 7.65 -41.01
CA CYS A 325 -7.20 6.56 -41.99
C CYS A 325 -7.13 5.15 -41.46
#